data_2914be3cc5f717fd7540efc9386c63e5
#
_entry.id   2914be3cc5f717fd7540efc9386c63e5
#
_cell.length_a   1.000
_cell.length_b   1.000
_cell.length_c   1.000
_cell.angle_alpha   90.00
_cell.angle_beta   90.00
_cell.angle_gamma   90.00
#
_symmetry.space_group_name_H-M   'P 1'
#
loop_
_entity.id
_entity.type
_entity.pdbx_description
1 polymer ?
#
loop_
_entity_poly.entity_id
_entity_poly.type
_entity_poly.pdbx_seq_one_letter_code
_entity_poly.pdbx_strand_id
1 'polypeptide(L)'
;MSLAQQLETFLRRTPRLGRQVYLARGAVVVGDVTLGDYASVWYNAVLRGDINRIVVGHHTNIQDNAVLHLSDDYGCVVGHHVTVGHSAIVHACTVGDEVLVGMGAVTLDGAEIGSQCLIGARALVTQGTKIPAGSLVL
;
A
#
# COMPACT_ATOMS: atom_id res chain seq x y z
N MET A 1 21.36 11.29 -2.29
CA MET A 1 21.46 10.02 -3.04
C MET A 1 20.89 10.24 -4.44
N SER A 2 21.60 9.84 -5.48
CA SER A 2 21.08 9.91 -6.84
C SER A 2 19.98 8.86 -7.06
N LEU A 3 19.14 9.04 -8.09
CA LEU A 3 18.13 8.05 -8.43
C LEU A 3 18.75 6.66 -8.66
N ALA A 4 19.87 6.59 -9.36
CA ALA A 4 20.57 5.32 -9.59
C ALA A 4 21.01 4.66 -8.28
N GLN A 5 21.53 5.44 -7.33
CA GLN A 5 21.88 4.94 -6.01
C GLN A 5 20.68 4.49 -5.20
N GLN A 6 19.56 5.22 -5.27
CA GLN A 6 18.31 4.82 -4.63
C GLN A 6 17.80 3.48 -5.19
N LEU A 7 17.71 3.38 -6.51
CA LEU A 7 17.28 2.15 -7.18
C LEU A 7 18.21 0.98 -6.83
N GLU A 8 19.53 1.20 -6.84
CA GLU A 8 20.48 0.17 -6.45
C GLU A 8 20.27 -0.26 -4.98
N THR A 9 20.04 0.69 -4.11
CA THR A 9 19.86 0.43 -2.67
C THR A 9 18.56 -0.32 -2.38
N PHE A 10 17.45 0.12 -2.94
CA PHE A 10 16.12 -0.39 -2.57
C PHE A 10 15.69 -1.61 -3.38
N LEU A 11 15.92 -1.63 -4.71
CA LEU A 11 15.53 -2.77 -5.54
C LEU A 11 16.29 -4.06 -5.21
N ARG A 12 17.50 -3.95 -4.69
CA ARG A 12 18.28 -5.12 -4.25
C ARG A 12 17.78 -5.72 -2.93
N ARG A 13 16.92 -5.04 -2.20
CA ARG A 13 16.37 -5.59 -0.97
C ARG A 13 15.41 -6.71 -1.30
N THR A 14 15.53 -7.80 -0.55
CA THR A 14 14.57 -8.90 -0.64
C THR A 14 13.34 -8.56 0.20
N PRO A 15 12.14 -8.69 -0.34
CA PRO A 15 10.92 -8.53 0.45
C PRO A 15 10.91 -9.43 1.68
N ARG A 16 10.44 -8.89 2.80
CA ARG A 16 10.29 -9.61 4.06
C ARG A 16 8.84 -10.05 4.23
N LEU A 17 8.63 -11.35 4.29
CA LEU A 17 7.30 -11.94 4.39
C LEU A 17 7.08 -12.53 5.78
N GLY A 18 5.97 -12.20 6.40
CA GLY A 18 5.51 -12.83 7.62
C GLY A 18 5.01 -14.26 7.39
N ARG A 19 4.33 -14.82 8.39
CA ARG A 19 3.79 -16.19 8.33
C ARG A 19 2.57 -16.23 7.42
N GLN A 20 2.41 -17.32 6.65
CA GLN A 20 1.22 -17.58 5.85
C GLN A 20 0.84 -16.45 4.91
N VAL A 21 1.84 -15.74 4.36
CA VAL A 21 1.60 -14.74 3.32
C VAL A 21 1.23 -15.45 2.02
N TYR A 22 0.17 -14.97 1.37
CA TYR A 22 -0.25 -15.47 0.07
C TYR A 22 0.12 -14.48 -1.04
N LEU A 23 0.84 -14.96 -2.03
CA LEU A 23 1.16 -14.21 -3.24
C LEU A 23 0.52 -14.92 -4.43
N ALA A 24 -0.49 -14.31 -5.02
CA ALA A 24 -1.18 -14.86 -6.17
C ALA A 24 -0.30 -14.83 -7.43
N ARG A 25 -0.65 -15.64 -8.40
CA ARG A 25 0.04 -15.67 -9.69
C ARG A 25 0.01 -14.29 -10.36
N GLY A 26 1.16 -13.83 -10.82
CA GLY A 26 1.29 -12.52 -11.45
C GLY A 26 1.41 -11.34 -10.47
N ALA A 27 1.28 -11.56 -9.16
CA ALA A 27 1.60 -10.54 -8.18
C ALA A 27 3.09 -10.20 -8.25
N VAL A 28 3.41 -8.91 -8.21
CA VAL A 28 4.79 -8.42 -8.23
C VAL A 28 5.09 -7.74 -6.90
N VAL A 29 6.04 -8.28 -6.15
CA VAL A 29 6.51 -7.72 -4.89
C VAL A 29 8.01 -7.55 -4.99
N VAL A 30 8.49 -6.33 -5.08
CA VAL A 30 9.89 -6.05 -5.39
C VAL A 30 10.44 -4.90 -4.54
N GLY A 31 11.68 -5.04 -4.11
CA GLY A 31 12.41 -4.03 -3.38
C GLY A 31 12.14 -4.05 -1.88
N ASP A 32 12.15 -2.87 -1.25
CA ASP A 32 11.98 -2.73 0.21
C ASP A 32 10.50 -2.84 0.58
N VAL A 33 10.01 -4.07 0.66
CA VAL A 33 8.62 -4.39 1.01
C VAL A 33 8.60 -5.32 2.22
N THR A 34 7.74 -5.00 3.18
CA THR A 34 7.46 -5.87 4.33
C THR A 34 5.97 -6.20 4.35
N LEU A 35 5.64 -7.49 4.36
CA LEU A 35 4.27 -7.98 4.48
C LEU A 35 4.12 -8.69 5.83
N GLY A 36 3.11 -8.29 6.60
CA GLY A 36 2.79 -8.90 7.89
C GLY A 36 2.18 -10.30 7.74
N ASP A 37 1.98 -10.95 8.88
CA ASP A 37 1.40 -12.29 8.93
C ASP A 37 0.02 -12.33 8.29
N TYR A 38 -0.25 -13.37 7.50
CA TYR A 38 -1.53 -13.59 6.84
C TYR A 38 -1.93 -12.49 5.84
N ALA A 39 -1.00 -11.64 5.43
CA ALA A 39 -1.24 -10.71 4.34
C ALA A 39 -1.39 -11.47 3.02
N SER A 40 -2.18 -10.90 2.11
CA SER A 40 -2.36 -11.50 0.78
C SER A 40 -2.25 -10.44 -0.31
N VAL A 41 -1.56 -10.80 -1.38
CA VAL A 41 -1.39 -9.97 -2.57
C VAL A 41 -1.94 -10.76 -3.77
N TRP A 42 -2.93 -10.19 -4.41
CA TRP A 42 -3.73 -10.92 -5.39
C TRP A 42 -3.25 -10.72 -6.83
N TYR A 43 -4.00 -11.24 -7.79
CA TYR A 43 -3.54 -11.36 -9.17
C TYR A 43 -3.15 -10.02 -9.77
N ASN A 44 -1.95 -9.94 -10.32
CA ASN A 44 -1.40 -8.77 -11.01
C ASN A 44 -1.30 -7.49 -10.16
N ALA A 45 -1.45 -7.57 -8.85
CA ALA A 45 -1.15 -6.45 -7.98
C ALA A 45 0.36 -6.20 -7.95
N VAL A 46 0.76 -4.93 -7.81
CA VAL A 46 2.17 -4.52 -7.85
C VAL A 46 2.52 -3.74 -6.60
N LEU A 47 3.49 -4.22 -5.85
CA LEU A 47 4.10 -3.55 -4.70
C LEU A 47 5.57 -3.29 -5.04
N ARG A 48 5.88 -2.05 -5.38
CA ARG A 48 7.23 -1.69 -5.86
C ARG A 48 7.91 -0.72 -4.89
N GLY A 49 8.80 -1.25 -4.04
CA GLY A 49 9.59 -0.49 -3.07
C GLY A 49 10.98 -0.16 -3.61
N ASP A 50 11.06 0.74 -4.59
CA ASP A 50 12.26 0.98 -5.39
C ASP A 50 13.06 2.24 -5.00
N ILE A 51 12.45 3.20 -4.30
CA ILE A 51 13.13 4.41 -3.83
C ILE A 51 12.82 4.76 -2.37
N ASN A 52 11.94 4.01 -1.75
CA ASN A 52 11.54 4.08 -0.35
C ASN A 52 10.89 2.73 0.01
N ARG A 53 10.23 2.63 1.15
CA ARG A 53 9.68 1.39 1.68
C ARG A 53 8.17 1.27 1.54
N ILE A 54 7.71 0.03 1.44
CA ILE A 54 6.30 -0.36 1.58
C ILE A 54 6.19 -1.25 2.83
N VAL A 55 5.24 -0.95 3.69
CA VAL A 55 4.91 -1.78 4.85
C VAL A 55 3.42 -2.11 4.82
N VAL A 56 3.09 -3.38 4.86
CA VAL A 56 1.71 -3.88 4.90
C VAL A 56 1.53 -4.69 6.17
N GLY A 57 0.49 -4.37 6.93
CA GLY A 57 0.21 -5.01 8.21
C GLY A 57 -0.37 -6.41 8.09
N HIS A 58 -0.64 -7.01 9.26
CA HIS A 58 -1.19 -8.36 9.37
C HIS A 58 -2.62 -8.42 8.82
N HIS A 59 -3.00 -9.55 8.22
CA HIS A 59 -4.35 -9.81 7.71
C HIS A 59 -4.86 -8.77 6.69
N THR A 60 -3.98 -8.02 6.07
CA THR A 60 -4.31 -7.04 5.04
C THR A 60 -4.30 -7.72 3.68
N ASN A 61 -5.30 -7.42 2.85
CA ASN A 61 -5.35 -7.94 1.49
C ASN A 61 -5.23 -6.82 0.46
N ILE A 62 -4.34 -7.04 -0.50
CA ILE A 62 -4.11 -6.15 -1.63
C ILE A 62 -4.69 -6.85 -2.85
N GLN A 63 -5.83 -6.38 -3.32
CA GLN A 63 -6.61 -7.08 -4.31
C GLN A 63 -6.08 -6.89 -5.74
N ASP A 64 -6.72 -7.59 -6.67
CA ASP A 64 -6.28 -7.72 -8.06
C ASP A 64 -6.05 -6.37 -8.73
N ASN A 65 -4.95 -6.24 -9.43
CA ASN A 65 -4.53 -5.03 -10.16
C ASN A 65 -4.29 -3.78 -9.29
N ALA A 66 -4.30 -3.88 -7.98
CA ALA A 66 -3.96 -2.75 -7.11
C ALA A 66 -2.47 -2.43 -7.21
N VAL A 67 -2.13 -1.17 -6.97
CA VAL A 67 -0.75 -0.70 -7.01
C VAL A 67 -0.40 0.01 -5.69
N LEU A 68 0.66 -0.44 -5.04
CA LEU A 68 1.29 0.26 -3.92
C LEU A 68 2.66 0.76 -4.39
N HIS A 69 2.85 2.06 -4.27
CA HIS A 69 4.10 2.72 -4.59
C HIS A 69 4.37 3.87 -3.61
N LEU A 70 5.44 4.56 -3.81
CA LEU A 70 5.97 5.52 -2.84
C LEU A 70 6.69 6.65 -3.56
N SER A 71 7.13 7.62 -2.79
CA SER A 71 7.96 8.71 -3.30
C SER A 71 9.25 8.83 -2.46
N ASP A 72 10.12 9.75 -2.83
CA ASP A 72 11.36 10.00 -2.08
C ASP A 72 11.07 10.37 -0.63
N ASP A 73 10.06 11.24 -0.41
CA ASP A 73 9.76 11.80 0.90
C ASP A 73 8.85 10.93 1.74
N TYR A 74 7.99 10.12 1.11
CA TYR A 74 6.97 9.33 1.80
C TYR A 74 7.01 7.88 1.37
N GLY A 75 7.12 6.97 2.37
CA GLY A 75 6.85 5.56 2.17
C GLY A 75 5.36 5.29 1.98
N CYS A 76 5.03 4.07 1.67
CA CYS A 76 3.65 3.59 1.62
C CYS A 76 3.44 2.64 2.81
N VAL A 77 2.64 3.06 3.78
CA VAL A 77 2.40 2.29 5.01
C VAL A 77 0.92 1.97 5.13
N VAL A 78 0.60 0.69 5.11
CA VAL A 78 -0.76 0.18 5.24
C VAL A 78 -0.86 -0.65 6.51
N GLY A 79 -1.85 -0.36 7.33
CA GLY A 79 -2.04 -1.00 8.62
C GLY A 79 -2.56 -2.44 8.54
N HIS A 80 -3.11 -2.90 9.67
CA HIS A 80 -3.65 -4.25 9.85
C HIS A 80 -5.11 -4.32 9.43
N HIS A 81 -5.55 -5.50 8.97
CA HIS A 81 -6.94 -5.75 8.60
C HIS A 81 -7.50 -4.75 7.57
N VAL A 82 -6.66 -4.29 6.66
CA VAL A 82 -7.03 -3.37 5.59
C VAL A 82 -7.39 -4.17 4.35
N THR A 83 -8.41 -3.70 3.65
CA THR A 83 -8.70 -4.16 2.29
C THR A 83 -8.37 -3.05 1.30
N VAL A 84 -7.40 -3.31 0.43
CA VAL A 84 -7.13 -2.46 -0.72
C VAL A 84 -7.85 -3.06 -1.92
N GLY A 85 -8.91 -2.41 -2.36
CA GLY A 85 -9.80 -2.92 -3.39
C GLY A 85 -9.15 -3.04 -4.77
N HIS A 86 -9.83 -3.76 -5.66
CA HIS A 86 -9.35 -4.00 -7.01
C HIS A 86 -9.01 -2.70 -7.73
N SER A 87 -7.87 -2.66 -8.39
CA SER A 87 -7.38 -1.50 -9.17
C SER A 87 -7.21 -0.21 -8.36
N ALA A 88 -7.23 -0.26 -7.05
CA ALA A 88 -6.93 0.91 -6.23
C ALA A 88 -5.43 1.24 -6.29
N ILE A 89 -5.12 2.51 -6.09
CA ILE A 89 -3.73 3.00 -6.03
C ILE A 89 -3.52 3.62 -4.66
N VAL A 90 -2.56 3.08 -3.91
CA VAL A 90 -2.12 3.64 -2.63
C VAL A 90 -0.69 4.12 -2.83
N HIS A 91 -0.54 5.44 -2.92
CA HIS A 91 0.73 6.05 -3.30
C HIS A 91 1.28 6.94 -2.20
N ALA A 92 2.44 6.57 -1.66
CA ALA A 92 3.23 7.41 -0.75
C ALA A 92 2.43 8.00 0.42
N CYS A 93 1.59 7.20 1.04
CA CYS A 93 0.69 7.64 2.10
C CYS A 93 0.58 6.61 3.23
N THR A 94 -0.07 7.01 4.32
CA THR A 94 -0.30 6.14 5.48
C THR A 94 -1.78 5.82 5.60
N VAL A 95 -2.08 4.53 5.65
CA VAL A 95 -3.43 4.00 5.86
C VAL A 95 -3.47 3.28 7.21
N GLY A 96 -4.38 3.69 8.07
CA GLY A 96 -4.57 3.08 9.40
C GLY A 96 -5.15 1.67 9.33
N ASP A 97 -5.53 1.14 10.49
CA ASP A 97 -6.05 -0.21 10.61
C ASP A 97 -7.55 -0.29 10.25
N GLU A 98 -8.00 -1.45 9.83
CA GLU A 98 -9.41 -1.73 9.55
C GLU A 98 -10.03 -0.75 8.55
N VAL A 99 -9.28 -0.36 7.53
CA VAL A 99 -9.72 0.55 6.48
C VAL A 99 -10.11 -0.25 5.24
N LEU A 100 -11.20 0.16 4.61
CA LEU A 100 -11.54 -0.29 3.26
C LEU A 100 -11.17 0.82 2.27
N VAL A 101 -10.18 0.56 1.43
CA VAL A 101 -9.89 1.40 0.25
C VAL A 101 -10.67 0.82 -0.92
N GLY A 102 -11.70 1.52 -1.36
CA GLY A 102 -12.64 1.03 -2.37
C GLY A 102 -11.99 0.80 -3.74
N MET A 103 -12.67 0.03 -4.58
CA MET A 103 -12.20 -0.32 -5.93
C MET A 103 -11.90 0.94 -6.76
N GLY A 104 -10.72 1.00 -7.36
CA GLY A 104 -10.31 2.11 -8.20
C GLY A 104 -10.08 3.43 -7.47
N ALA A 105 -10.13 3.47 -6.13
CA ALA A 105 -9.79 4.66 -5.37
C ALA A 105 -8.30 4.99 -5.51
N VAL A 106 -7.97 6.27 -5.38
CA VAL A 106 -6.59 6.76 -5.46
C VAL A 106 -6.28 7.58 -4.21
N THR A 107 -5.21 7.21 -3.50
CA THR A 107 -4.71 7.96 -2.35
C THR A 107 -3.30 8.45 -2.66
N LEU A 108 -3.02 9.71 -2.35
CA LEU A 108 -1.81 10.38 -2.83
C LEU A 108 -0.84 10.75 -1.70
N ASP A 109 0.32 11.22 -2.10
CA ASP A 109 1.50 11.46 -1.27
C ASP A 109 1.21 12.26 0.00
N GLY A 110 1.70 11.76 1.11
CA GLY A 110 1.57 12.40 2.40
C GLY A 110 0.16 12.40 3.00
N ALA A 111 -0.81 11.77 2.35
CA ALA A 111 -2.13 11.60 2.95
C ALA A 111 -2.04 10.68 4.17
N GLU A 112 -2.86 10.97 5.17
CA GLU A 112 -2.98 10.18 6.39
C GLU A 112 -4.43 9.77 6.57
N ILE A 113 -4.71 8.48 6.42
CA ILE A 113 -6.06 7.93 6.56
C ILE A 113 -6.14 7.24 7.91
N GLY A 114 -7.00 7.76 8.79
CA GLY A 114 -7.21 7.20 10.11
C GLY A 114 -7.84 5.80 10.06
N SER A 115 -7.79 5.09 11.17
CA SER A 115 -8.34 3.73 11.26
C SER A 115 -9.87 3.72 11.10
N GLN A 116 -10.42 2.59 10.69
CA GLN A 116 -11.86 2.36 10.55
C GLN A 116 -12.53 3.33 9.57
N CYS A 117 -11.82 3.71 8.51
CA CYS A 117 -12.37 4.53 7.42
C CYS A 117 -12.85 3.67 6.26
N LEU A 118 -13.82 4.20 5.54
CA LEU A 118 -14.24 3.68 4.24
C LEU A 118 -13.94 4.74 3.17
N ILE A 119 -13.02 4.44 2.29
CA ILE A 119 -12.75 5.26 1.10
C ILE A 119 -13.59 4.66 -0.03
N GLY A 120 -14.55 5.42 -0.51
CA GLY A 120 -15.48 4.95 -1.53
C GLY A 120 -14.81 4.55 -2.83
N ALA A 121 -15.45 3.69 -3.60
CA ALA A 121 -14.94 3.28 -4.90
C ALA A 121 -14.70 4.50 -5.79
N ARG A 122 -13.52 4.54 -6.45
CA ARG A 122 -13.08 5.63 -7.33
C ARG A 122 -12.93 7.00 -6.64
N ALA A 123 -12.97 7.07 -5.33
CA ALA A 123 -12.72 8.31 -4.61
C ALA A 123 -11.24 8.71 -4.73
N LEU A 124 -11.00 10.00 -4.67
CA LEU A 124 -9.66 10.57 -4.68
C LEU A 124 -9.35 11.20 -3.30
N VAL A 125 -8.30 10.73 -2.66
CA VAL A 125 -7.71 11.38 -1.49
C VAL A 125 -6.45 12.12 -1.95
N THR A 126 -6.52 13.43 -1.96
CA THR A 126 -5.45 14.28 -2.47
C THR A 126 -4.25 14.35 -1.54
N GLN A 127 -3.13 14.86 -2.05
CA GLN A 127 -1.88 14.96 -1.31
C GLN A 127 -2.05 15.70 0.02
N GLY A 128 -1.43 15.18 1.08
CA GLY A 128 -1.41 15.78 2.39
C GLY A 128 -2.74 15.82 3.14
N THR A 129 -3.79 15.21 2.59
CA THR A 129 -5.11 15.18 3.23
C THR A 129 -5.07 14.32 4.48
N LYS A 130 -5.63 14.83 5.57
CA LYS A 130 -5.79 14.08 6.82
C LYS A 130 -7.25 13.67 6.99
N ILE A 131 -7.50 12.38 6.95
CA ILE A 131 -8.82 11.78 7.13
C ILE A 131 -8.92 11.26 8.57
N PRO A 132 -9.82 11.82 9.40
CA PRO A 132 -10.01 11.33 10.76
C PRO A 132 -10.49 9.88 10.79
N ALA A 133 -10.17 9.16 11.85
CA ALA A 133 -10.67 7.80 12.05
C ALA A 133 -12.21 7.74 11.98
N GLY A 134 -12.73 6.64 11.46
CA GLY A 134 -14.18 6.41 11.35
C GLY A 134 -14.88 7.23 10.26
N SER A 135 -14.14 7.76 9.28
CA SER A 135 -14.69 8.60 8.21
C SER A 135 -15.18 7.78 7.02
N LEU A 136 -16.17 8.32 6.34
CA LEU A 136 -16.59 7.89 5.00
C LEU A 136 -16.17 8.96 4.00
N VAL A 137 -15.39 8.57 2.99
CA VAL A 137 -14.92 9.44 1.91
C VAL A 137 -15.57 8.99 0.61
N LEU A 138 -16.21 9.91 -0.07
CA LEU A 138 -16.88 9.63 -1.35
C LEU A 138 -16.29 10.46 -2.48
#